data_d49f0fbb25e46df3e3696dba25baa881
#
_entry.id   d49f0fbb25e46df3e3696dba25baa881
#
_cell.length_a   1.000
_cell.length_b   1.000
_cell.length_c   1.000
_cell.angle_alpha   90.00
_cell.angle_beta   90.00
_cell.angle_gamma   90.00
#
_symmetry.space_group_name_H-M   'P 1'
#
loop_
_entity.id
_entity.type
_entity.pdbx_description
1 polymer ?
#
loop_
_entity_poly.entity_id
_entity_poly.type
_entity_poly.pdbx_seq_one_letter_code
_entity_poly.pdbx_strand_id
1 'polypeptide(L)'
;KCRGCTNTCRLTINHFSGGRKFITGNRCERGLGKQKTTNKLPNLFEYKLKRYFDYEPLAEENAPRGLIGIPRVLNMYENYPFWFTFFNKLGFRVVLSPVSNRKVYELGIDSIPSESECYPAKLAHGHVQWLINNGIKTIFYPSIPYERNEFAEANNHYNCPIVTSYPENIKNNIDAIVHGEVDFLHPFISFASEDTISYRLVEELSEKFHIPADEIKKATHTAWEELAACRKDMQKKGEETIKFLNETGNRGIVLAGRPYHIDPEVNHGIPELINSYNIAVLTEDSISHLNPAEHPLNVMDQWMYHSRLYAAANYVKTVDNLDLIQLNSFGCGLDAVTTDQVASILNDSDKIYTSLKIDEVNNLGAARIRVRSLLAAIRVREKRGDKREIKSSAIKKVAFTKEMRKNYTILCPQMSPIHFELLEPAFNASGYNLQVLPNDNKQAVDVGLKYVNND
;
A
#
# COMPACT_ATOMS: atom_id res chain seq x y z
N LYS A 1 -15.96 2.23 28.81
CA LYS A 1 -14.82 2.36 27.90
C LYS A 1 -14.04 1.06 27.85
N CYS A 2 -13.61 0.65 26.66
CA CYS A 2 -12.70 -0.49 26.46
C CYS A 2 -11.32 -0.13 27.02
N ARG A 3 -10.67 -1.07 27.69
CA ARG A 3 -9.30 -0.92 28.22
C ARG A 3 -8.28 -1.79 27.46
N GLY A 4 -8.66 -2.33 26.30
CA GLY A 4 -7.82 -3.27 25.55
C GLY A 4 -6.68 -2.65 24.74
N CYS A 5 -6.71 -1.33 24.47
CA CYS A 5 -5.67 -0.58 23.76
C CYS A 5 -5.84 0.92 24.00
N THR A 6 -4.95 1.72 23.44
CA THR A 6 -4.92 3.20 23.58
C THR A 6 -6.17 3.89 23.00
N ASN A 7 -6.90 3.27 22.08
CA ASN A 7 -8.12 3.83 21.48
C ASN A 7 -9.29 4.00 22.44
N THR A 8 -9.27 3.39 23.64
CA THR A 8 -10.27 3.55 24.71
C THR A 8 -11.71 3.64 24.24
N CYS A 9 -12.10 2.81 23.26
CA CYS A 9 -13.43 2.84 22.62
C CYS A 9 -14.57 2.92 23.63
N ARG A 10 -15.56 3.75 23.32
CA ARG A 10 -16.83 3.81 24.07
C ARG A 10 -17.72 2.65 23.61
N LEU A 11 -17.91 1.65 24.48
CA LEU A 11 -18.71 0.46 24.17
C LEU A 11 -20.14 0.63 24.69
N THR A 12 -21.11 0.23 23.88
CA THR A 12 -22.49 -0.01 24.31
C THR A 12 -22.71 -1.50 24.41
N ILE A 13 -23.12 -1.98 25.59
CA ILE A 13 -23.36 -3.39 25.84
C ILE A 13 -24.87 -3.58 26.10
N ASN A 14 -25.55 -4.22 25.18
CA ASN A 14 -26.94 -4.57 25.31
C ASN A 14 -27.06 -6.02 25.85
N HIS A 15 -27.82 -6.20 26.88
CA HIS A 15 -28.13 -7.51 27.48
C HIS A 15 -29.52 -7.95 27.05
N PHE A 16 -29.62 -9.17 26.55
CA PHE A 16 -30.88 -9.78 26.12
C PHE A 16 -31.24 -10.95 27.05
N SER A 17 -32.51 -11.36 27.02
CA SER A 17 -32.98 -12.56 27.70
C SER A 17 -32.13 -13.79 27.31
N GLY A 18 -31.88 -14.70 28.27
CA GLY A 18 -31.02 -15.87 28.06
C GLY A 18 -29.51 -15.59 28.09
N GLY A 19 -29.07 -14.48 28.73
CA GLY A 19 -27.65 -14.18 28.95
C GLY A 19 -26.89 -13.71 27.73
N ARG A 20 -27.57 -13.51 26.60
CA ARG A 20 -26.93 -13.00 25.35
C ARG A 20 -26.55 -11.54 25.52
N LYS A 21 -25.34 -11.19 25.02
CA LYS A 21 -24.83 -9.83 25.01
C LYS A 21 -24.56 -9.39 23.58
N PHE A 22 -24.88 -8.16 23.25
CA PHE A 22 -24.52 -7.51 22.01
C PHE A 22 -23.72 -6.27 22.34
N ILE A 23 -22.50 -6.17 21.78
CA ILE A 23 -21.55 -5.08 22.04
C ILE A 23 -21.34 -4.31 20.76
N THR A 24 -21.48 -2.97 20.84
CA THR A 24 -21.25 -2.04 19.73
C THR A 24 -20.30 -0.93 20.17
N GLY A 25 -19.80 -0.12 19.21
CA GLY A 25 -18.85 0.94 19.46
C GLY A 25 -17.40 0.45 19.62
N ASN A 26 -17.16 -0.85 19.42
CA ASN A 26 -15.80 -1.40 19.39
C ASN A 26 -15.13 -1.16 18.03
N ARG A 27 -13.86 -0.77 18.05
CA ARG A 27 -13.02 -0.63 16.86
C ARG A 27 -12.19 -1.88 16.54
N CYS A 28 -12.24 -2.90 17.39
CA CYS A 28 -11.54 -4.18 17.20
C CYS A 28 -12.23 -5.30 18.00
N GLU A 29 -11.86 -6.56 17.74
CA GLU A 29 -12.42 -7.73 18.42
C GLU A 29 -12.16 -7.76 19.93
N ARG A 30 -11.10 -7.12 20.41
CA ARG A 30 -10.83 -6.98 21.86
C ARG A 30 -11.96 -6.28 22.59
N GLY A 31 -12.60 -5.30 21.94
CA GLY A 31 -13.77 -4.60 22.49
C GLY A 31 -15.00 -5.48 22.68
N LEU A 32 -15.07 -6.63 22.01
CA LEU A 32 -16.12 -7.64 22.17
C LEU A 32 -15.89 -8.61 23.32
N GLY A 33 -14.78 -8.47 24.06
CA GLY A 33 -14.45 -9.39 25.16
C GLY A 33 -14.02 -10.78 24.71
N LYS A 34 -13.75 -10.98 23.41
CA LYS A 34 -13.19 -12.24 22.92
C LYS A 34 -11.74 -12.35 23.39
N GLN A 35 -11.46 -13.37 24.20
CA GLN A 35 -10.09 -13.73 24.55
C GLN A 35 -9.32 -14.17 23.29
N LYS A 36 -8.02 -13.89 23.24
CA LYS A 36 -7.14 -14.40 22.20
C LYS A 36 -7.26 -15.94 22.21
N THR A 37 -7.71 -16.52 21.12
CA THR A 37 -7.63 -17.98 20.92
C THR A 37 -6.15 -18.39 20.96
N THR A 38 -5.84 -19.41 21.72
CA THR A 38 -4.45 -19.89 21.96
C THR A 38 -3.80 -20.52 20.72
N ASN A 39 -4.59 -20.94 19.72
CA ASN A 39 -4.14 -21.43 18.42
C ASN A 39 -4.41 -20.39 17.33
N LYS A 40 -3.51 -19.44 17.18
CA LYS A 40 -3.56 -18.50 16.07
C LYS A 40 -2.89 -19.12 14.83
N LEU A 41 -3.62 -19.14 13.72
CA LEU A 41 -3.02 -19.38 12.42
C LEU A 41 -2.04 -18.23 12.07
N PRO A 42 -1.09 -18.47 11.14
CA PRO A 42 -0.14 -17.43 10.73
C PRO A 42 -0.81 -16.11 10.35
N ASN A 43 -0.23 -14.99 10.82
CA ASN A 43 -0.62 -13.63 10.47
C ASN A 43 0.63 -12.86 10.01
N LEU A 44 0.81 -12.74 8.71
CA LEU A 44 2.01 -12.13 8.16
C LEU A 44 2.00 -10.58 8.26
N PHE A 45 0.87 -9.95 8.53
CA PHE A 45 0.81 -8.53 8.87
C PHE A 45 1.54 -8.24 10.18
N GLU A 46 1.24 -9.03 11.24
CA GLU A 46 1.92 -8.91 12.52
C GLU A 46 3.42 -9.25 12.39
N TYR A 47 3.76 -10.29 11.60
CA TYR A 47 5.13 -10.69 11.34
C TYR A 47 5.91 -9.60 10.60
N LYS A 48 5.36 -9.06 9.49
CA LYS A 48 6.00 -8.01 8.68
C LYS A 48 6.22 -6.74 9.50
N LEU A 49 5.21 -6.30 10.25
CA LEU A 49 5.32 -5.11 11.09
C LEU A 49 6.48 -5.25 12.08
N LYS A 50 6.62 -6.42 12.71
CA LYS A 50 7.74 -6.70 13.61
C LYS A 50 9.07 -6.75 12.86
N ARG A 51 9.16 -7.50 11.75
CA ARG A 51 10.41 -7.68 10.98
C ARG A 51 10.96 -6.36 10.43
N TYR A 52 10.07 -5.45 10.02
CA TYR A 52 10.47 -4.20 9.38
C TYR A 52 10.77 -3.06 10.37
N PHE A 53 10.30 -3.13 11.63
CA PHE A 53 10.43 -2.04 12.57
C PHE A 53 11.09 -2.40 13.91
N ASP A 54 11.34 -3.68 14.18
CA ASP A 54 11.94 -4.12 15.44
C ASP A 54 13.48 -4.09 15.34
N TYR A 55 14.00 -2.86 15.26
CA TYR A 55 15.43 -2.56 15.24
C TYR A 55 15.84 -1.79 16.51
N GLU A 56 17.00 -2.11 17.05
CA GLU A 56 17.52 -1.45 18.24
C GLU A 56 18.44 -0.28 17.84
N PRO A 57 18.09 0.98 18.19
CA PRO A 57 18.91 2.14 17.85
C PRO A 57 20.21 2.15 18.67
N LEU A 58 21.25 2.82 18.14
CA LEU A 58 22.51 3.02 18.85
C LEU A 58 22.25 3.66 20.23
N ALA A 59 23.03 3.27 21.23
CA ALA A 59 23.10 4.02 22.49
C ALA A 59 23.66 5.44 22.23
N GLU A 60 23.33 6.40 23.07
CA GLU A 60 23.73 7.81 22.85
C GLU A 60 25.24 7.97 22.75
N GLU A 61 25.99 7.28 23.61
CA GLU A 61 27.43 7.27 23.60
C GLU A 61 28.07 6.70 22.36
N ASN A 62 27.31 5.88 21.59
CA ASN A 62 27.73 5.24 20.34
C ASN A 62 27.22 5.94 19.09
N ALA A 63 26.58 7.11 19.26
CA ALA A 63 25.98 7.89 18.16
C ALA A 63 26.69 9.26 18.00
N PRO A 64 27.94 9.29 17.51
CA PRO A 64 28.74 10.52 17.44
C PRO A 64 28.13 11.60 16.52
N ARG A 65 27.21 11.23 15.64
CA ARG A 65 26.51 12.15 14.72
C ARG A 65 25.14 12.60 15.22
N GLY A 66 24.77 12.21 16.45
CA GLY A 66 23.54 12.66 17.11
C GLY A 66 22.29 11.94 16.65
N LEU A 67 21.14 12.60 16.79
CA LEU A 67 19.82 12.05 16.53
C LEU A 67 19.35 12.34 15.11
N ILE A 68 18.68 11.38 14.49
CA ILE A 68 17.93 11.58 13.27
C ILE A 68 16.53 10.96 13.39
N GLY A 69 15.50 11.77 13.16
CA GLY A 69 14.11 11.33 13.21
C GLY A 69 13.64 10.75 11.87
N ILE A 70 12.93 9.64 11.93
CA ILE A 70 12.26 9.05 10.76
C ILE A 70 10.78 8.91 11.08
N PRO A 71 9.86 9.52 10.31
CA PRO A 71 8.43 9.31 10.48
C PRO A 71 8.03 7.92 9.98
N ARG A 72 7.22 7.19 10.76
CA ARG A 72 6.69 5.86 10.38
C ARG A 72 5.48 6.02 9.47
N VAL A 73 5.70 6.33 8.20
CA VAL A 73 4.62 6.68 7.27
C VAL A 73 4.89 6.15 5.86
N LEU A 74 3.81 5.94 5.11
CA LEU A 74 3.85 5.63 3.67
C LEU A 74 4.93 4.61 3.30
N ASN A 75 5.92 4.97 2.49
CA ASN A 75 6.99 4.05 2.05
C ASN A 75 7.97 3.63 3.14
N MET A 76 7.94 4.23 4.31
CA MET A 76 8.73 3.72 5.44
C MET A 76 8.28 2.31 5.85
N TYR A 77 7.04 1.92 5.55
CA TYR A 77 6.56 0.55 5.74
C TYR A 77 7.17 -0.48 4.77
N GLU A 78 7.93 -0.03 3.77
CA GLU A 78 8.74 -0.86 2.90
C GLU A 78 10.24 -0.62 3.11
N ASN A 79 10.67 0.65 3.19
CA ASN A 79 12.06 1.03 3.07
C ASN A 79 12.73 1.34 4.42
N TYR A 80 12.02 1.27 5.56
CA TYR A 80 12.62 1.53 6.88
C TYR A 80 13.82 0.63 7.21
N PRO A 81 13.85 -0.68 6.89
CA PRO A 81 15.04 -1.49 7.11
C PRO A 81 16.31 -0.93 6.47
N PHE A 82 16.17 -0.35 5.26
CA PHE A 82 17.27 0.34 4.59
C PHE A 82 17.69 1.59 5.35
N TRP A 83 16.75 2.49 5.67
CA TRP A 83 17.05 3.77 6.30
C TRP A 83 17.61 3.61 7.70
N PHE A 84 17.04 2.70 8.49
CA PHE A 84 17.58 2.39 9.82
C PHE A 84 19.02 1.92 9.73
N THR A 85 19.29 0.91 8.88
CA THR A 85 20.64 0.34 8.73
C THR A 85 21.62 1.37 8.22
N PHE A 86 21.22 2.18 7.24
CA PHE A 86 22.04 3.24 6.67
C PHE A 86 22.49 4.27 7.71
N PHE A 87 21.54 4.88 8.41
CA PHE A 87 21.88 5.89 9.41
C PHE A 87 22.59 5.32 10.64
N ASN A 88 22.23 4.13 11.07
CA ASN A 88 22.91 3.42 12.16
C ASN A 88 24.40 3.17 11.79
N LYS A 89 24.69 2.71 10.57
CA LYS A 89 26.07 2.51 10.07
C LYS A 89 26.86 3.81 9.98
N LEU A 90 26.20 4.92 9.69
CA LEU A 90 26.82 6.24 9.69
C LEU A 90 26.96 6.84 11.12
N GLY A 91 26.59 6.13 12.17
CA GLY A 91 26.74 6.59 13.55
C GLY A 91 25.68 7.60 14.01
N PHE A 92 24.51 7.61 13.37
CA PHE A 92 23.34 8.32 13.89
C PHE A 92 22.49 7.40 14.77
N ARG A 93 21.95 7.94 15.85
CA ARG A 93 20.88 7.30 16.60
C ARG A 93 19.53 7.60 15.92
N VAL A 94 18.93 6.58 15.36
CA VAL A 94 17.63 6.71 14.68
C VAL A 94 16.51 6.77 15.70
N VAL A 95 15.65 7.79 15.59
CA VAL A 95 14.41 7.94 16.37
C VAL A 95 13.24 7.75 15.44
N LEU A 96 12.57 6.60 15.55
CA LEU A 96 11.37 6.31 14.79
C LEU A 96 10.14 6.83 15.53
N SER A 97 9.23 7.51 14.84
CA SER A 97 7.94 7.88 15.41
C SER A 97 7.11 6.65 15.82
N PRO A 98 6.19 6.74 16.80
CA PRO A 98 5.50 5.57 17.36
C PRO A 98 4.60 4.87 16.35
N VAL A 99 4.05 3.72 16.73
CA VAL A 99 2.97 3.08 15.97
C VAL A 99 1.79 4.04 15.88
N SER A 100 1.21 4.16 14.69
CA SER A 100 0.09 5.05 14.42
C SER A 100 -1.11 4.76 15.33
N ASN A 101 -1.76 5.81 15.74
CA ASN A 101 -3.00 5.78 16.50
C ASN A 101 -3.70 7.15 16.40
N ARG A 102 -4.95 7.21 16.84
CA ARG A 102 -5.74 8.44 16.79
C ARG A 102 -5.07 9.66 17.40
N LYS A 103 -4.28 9.51 18.48
CA LYS A 103 -3.58 10.62 19.11
C LYS A 103 -2.46 11.17 18.24
N VAL A 104 -1.72 10.28 17.55
CA VAL A 104 -0.69 10.70 16.59
C VAL A 104 -1.34 11.46 15.44
N TYR A 105 -2.45 10.97 14.89
CA TYR A 105 -3.21 11.67 13.85
C TYR A 105 -3.62 13.08 14.30
N GLU A 106 -4.17 13.21 15.51
CA GLU A 106 -4.64 14.47 16.07
C GLU A 106 -3.54 15.52 16.23
N LEU A 107 -2.27 15.13 16.37
CA LEU A 107 -1.13 16.07 16.42
C LEU A 107 -0.89 16.80 15.11
N GLY A 108 -1.30 16.22 13.98
CA GLY A 108 -1.01 16.78 12.67
C GLY A 108 -2.20 17.45 11.97
N ILE A 109 -3.40 17.41 12.55
CA ILE A 109 -4.64 17.85 11.87
C ILE A 109 -4.53 19.29 11.34
N ASP A 110 -3.96 20.20 12.12
CA ASP A 110 -3.90 21.62 11.78
C ASP A 110 -3.01 21.91 10.56
N SER A 111 -2.10 21.02 10.22
CA SER A 111 -1.19 21.16 9.08
C SER A 111 -1.62 20.39 7.82
N ILE A 112 -2.74 19.65 7.86
CA ILE A 112 -3.26 18.94 6.69
C ILE A 112 -3.94 19.94 5.73
N PRO A 113 -3.41 20.12 4.49
CA PRO A 113 -3.90 21.16 3.61
C PRO A 113 -5.22 20.81 2.89
N SER A 114 -5.55 19.53 2.79
CA SER A 114 -6.76 19.08 2.09
C SER A 114 -7.39 17.85 2.74
N GLU A 115 -8.72 17.86 2.86
CA GLU A 115 -9.48 16.70 3.32
C GLU A 115 -9.53 15.56 2.30
N SER A 116 -9.28 15.85 1.01
CA SER A 116 -9.30 14.86 -0.06
C SER A 116 -8.06 13.95 -0.11
N GLU A 117 -7.04 14.22 0.70
CA GLU A 117 -5.86 13.38 0.79
C GLU A 117 -6.18 12.04 1.48
N CYS A 118 -5.49 10.98 1.05
CA CYS A 118 -5.72 9.65 1.63
C CYS A 118 -5.27 9.61 3.11
N TYR A 119 -5.97 8.83 3.92
CA TYR A 119 -5.69 8.73 5.36
C TYR A 119 -4.24 8.38 5.72
N PRO A 120 -3.57 7.42 5.03
CA PRO A 120 -2.15 7.15 5.28
C PRO A 120 -1.24 8.35 5.09
N ALA A 121 -1.55 9.23 4.16
CA ALA A 121 -0.81 10.48 3.94
C ALA A 121 -1.06 11.49 5.05
N LYS A 122 -2.31 11.69 5.46
CA LYS A 122 -2.67 12.58 6.59
C LYS A 122 -1.96 12.18 7.89
N LEU A 123 -1.75 10.89 8.14
CA LEU A 123 -0.98 10.40 9.29
C LEU A 123 0.46 10.95 9.32
N ALA A 124 1.06 11.25 8.16
CA ALA A 124 2.44 11.74 8.08
C ALA A 124 2.62 13.06 8.85
N HIS A 125 1.63 13.96 8.81
CA HIS A 125 1.65 15.21 9.57
C HIS A 125 1.79 14.96 11.06
N GLY A 126 1.00 14.06 11.62
CA GLY A 126 1.04 13.69 13.02
C GLY A 126 2.36 13.03 13.44
N HIS A 127 2.94 12.19 12.59
CA HIS A 127 4.22 11.53 12.86
C HIS A 127 5.39 12.51 12.86
N VAL A 128 5.42 13.44 11.92
CA VAL A 128 6.44 14.50 11.87
C VAL A 128 6.27 15.45 13.07
N GLN A 129 5.04 15.87 13.37
CA GLN A 129 4.76 16.71 14.54
C GLN A 129 5.14 16.01 15.85
N TRP A 130 4.95 14.69 15.95
CA TRP A 130 5.41 13.92 17.12
C TRP A 130 6.93 13.98 17.28
N LEU A 131 7.70 13.83 16.21
CA LEU A 131 9.17 13.94 16.24
C LEU A 131 9.60 15.34 16.72
N ILE A 132 8.98 16.39 16.19
CA ILE A 132 9.24 17.78 16.58
C ILE A 132 8.95 17.99 18.07
N ASN A 133 7.79 17.54 18.54
CA ASN A 133 7.38 17.67 19.94
C ASN A 133 8.28 16.90 20.92
N ASN A 134 9.00 15.88 20.44
CA ASN A 134 9.99 15.12 21.20
C ASN A 134 11.43 15.68 21.03
N GLY A 135 11.56 16.90 20.51
CA GLY A 135 12.83 17.62 20.45
C GLY A 135 13.78 17.18 19.33
N ILE A 136 13.31 16.41 18.37
CA ILE A 136 14.13 15.99 17.23
C ILE A 136 14.34 17.18 16.30
N LYS A 137 15.60 17.53 16.05
CA LYS A 137 15.99 18.69 15.23
C LYS A 137 16.33 18.35 13.80
N THR A 138 16.64 17.10 13.49
CA THR A 138 16.92 16.62 12.13
C THR A 138 15.96 15.50 11.81
N ILE A 139 15.11 15.68 10.81
CA ILE A 139 14.11 14.71 10.36
C ILE A 139 14.38 14.33 8.92
N PHE A 140 14.44 13.04 8.64
CA PHE A 140 14.65 12.51 7.30
C PHE A 140 13.35 11.85 6.76
N TYR A 141 12.84 12.40 5.67
CA TYR A 141 11.68 11.88 4.97
C TYR A 141 11.82 12.09 3.45
N PRO A 142 12.44 11.14 2.72
CA PRO A 142 12.75 11.32 1.30
C PRO A 142 11.52 11.18 0.41
N SER A 143 11.55 11.87 -0.71
CA SER A 143 10.66 11.67 -1.87
C SER A 143 11.17 10.52 -2.71
N ILE A 144 10.35 9.48 -2.93
CA ILE A 144 10.77 8.26 -3.64
C ILE A 144 9.88 8.07 -4.88
N PRO A 145 10.31 8.54 -6.06
CA PRO A 145 9.55 8.38 -7.29
C PRO A 145 9.60 6.96 -7.86
N TYR A 146 10.72 6.24 -7.69
CA TYR A 146 10.94 4.92 -8.24
C TYR A 146 11.35 3.93 -7.18
N GLU A 147 10.70 2.78 -7.19
CA GLU A 147 11.10 1.62 -6.42
C GLU A 147 11.97 0.67 -7.27
N ARG A 148 12.49 -0.39 -6.63
CA ARG A 148 13.17 -1.47 -7.31
C ARG A 148 12.22 -2.17 -8.28
N ASN A 149 12.65 -2.43 -9.51
CA ASN A 149 11.89 -3.24 -10.43
C ASN A 149 11.91 -4.73 -10.00
N GLU A 150 10.76 -5.25 -9.63
CA GLU A 150 10.58 -6.67 -9.24
C GLU A 150 10.00 -7.54 -10.36
N PHE A 151 9.41 -6.91 -11.39
CA PHE A 151 8.70 -7.59 -12.47
C PHE A 151 9.22 -7.10 -13.82
N ALA A 152 9.97 -7.96 -14.53
CA ALA A 152 10.63 -7.59 -15.78
C ALA A 152 9.67 -7.17 -16.91
N GLU A 153 8.43 -7.68 -16.89
CA GLU A 153 7.41 -7.38 -17.90
C GLU A 153 6.57 -6.13 -17.55
N ALA A 154 6.72 -5.57 -16.35
CA ALA A 154 6.07 -4.32 -15.97
C ALA A 154 6.61 -3.15 -16.82
N ASN A 155 5.70 -2.24 -17.21
CA ASN A 155 6.08 -1.08 -18.03
C ASN A 155 6.92 -0.07 -17.25
N ASN A 156 6.72 0.01 -15.93
CA ASN A 156 7.49 0.88 -15.05
C ASN A 156 7.37 0.40 -13.58
N HIS A 157 8.06 1.10 -12.67
CA HIS A 157 8.09 0.79 -11.23
C HIS A 157 7.97 2.05 -10.36
N TYR A 158 7.05 2.93 -10.76
CA TYR A 158 6.75 4.17 -10.03
C TYR A 158 6.14 3.90 -8.66
N ASN A 159 6.33 4.87 -7.77
CA ASN A 159 5.48 5.02 -6.60
C ASN A 159 4.19 5.79 -6.93
N CYS A 160 3.23 5.71 -6.04
CA CYS A 160 2.06 6.57 -6.05
C CYS A 160 2.48 8.06 -6.01
N PRO A 161 1.81 8.96 -6.75
CA PRO A 161 2.12 10.39 -6.73
C PRO A 161 2.12 11.00 -5.33
N ILE A 162 1.18 10.59 -4.46
CA ILE A 162 1.13 11.04 -3.06
C ILE A 162 2.41 10.63 -2.31
N VAL A 163 2.82 9.37 -2.40
CA VAL A 163 4.06 8.90 -1.77
C VAL A 163 5.27 9.71 -2.23
N THR A 164 5.33 10.00 -3.53
CA THR A 164 6.45 10.75 -4.13
C THR A 164 6.49 12.20 -3.67
N SER A 165 5.34 12.89 -3.59
CA SER A 165 5.28 14.33 -3.35
C SER A 165 5.05 14.71 -1.88
N TYR A 166 4.70 13.77 -1.02
CA TYR A 166 4.23 14.09 0.33
C TYR A 166 5.27 14.73 1.24
N PRO A 167 6.59 14.41 1.14
CA PRO A 167 7.61 15.16 1.85
C PRO A 167 7.61 16.67 1.55
N GLU A 168 7.31 17.06 0.28
CA GLU A 168 7.16 18.47 -0.11
C GLU A 168 5.90 19.10 0.52
N ASN A 169 4.82 18.32 0.62
CA ASN A 169 3.61 18.76 1.30
C ASN A 169 3.89 19.05 2.79
N ILE A 170 4.53 18.13 3.49
CA ILE A 170 4.95 18.28 4.89
C ILE A 170 5.83 19.52 5.08
N LYS A 171 6.84 19.69 4.21
CA LYS A 171 7.77 20.82 4.26
C LYS A 171 7.07 22.17 4.25
N ASN A 172 6.02 22.29 3.43
CA ASN A 172 5.34 23.56 3.19
C ASN A 172 4.17 23.85 4.15
N ASN A 173 3.76 22.87 4.98
CA ASN A 173 2.57 22.98 5.82
C ASN A 173 2.82 22.80 7.32
N ILE A 174 4.03 22.43 7.76
CA ILE A 174 4.38 22.35 9.18
C ILE A 174 5.20 23.58 9.58
N ASP A 175 4.66 24.42 10.43
CA ASP A 175 5.22 25.73 10.81
C ASP A 175 6.70 25.65 11.26
N ALA A 176 7.04 24.71 12.14
CA ALA A 176 8.41 24.54 12.62
C ALA A 176 9.42 24.22 11.51
N ILE A 177 8.98 23.57 10.43
CA ILE A 177 9.81 23.29 9.27
C ILE A 177 9.88 24.54 8.38
N VAL A 178 8.76 25.21 8.14
CA VAL A 178 8.68 26.44 7.33
C VAL A 178 9.55 27.54 7.94
N HIS A 179 9.56 27.68 9.28
CA HIS A 179 10.37 28.69 9.98
C HIS A 179 11.85 28.27 10.20
N GLY A 180 12.24 27.07 9.76
CA GLY A 180 13.63 26.60 9.89
C GLY A 180 14.05 26.21 11.30
N GLU A 181 13.10 25.90 12.19
CA GLU A 181 13.36 25.43 13.55
C GLU A 181 13.84 23.97 13.58
N VAL A 182 13.55 23.23 12.51
CA VAL A 182 13.86 21.81 12.29
C VAL A 182 14.51 21.67 10.91
N ASP A 183 15.61 20.94 10.85
CA ASP A 183 16.28 20.56 9.62
C ASP A 183 15.54 19.36 8.99
N PHE A 184 14.74 19.63 7.97
CA PHE A 184 13.90 18.64 7.30
C PHE A 184 14.56 18.18 6.00
N LEU A 185 15.08 16.96 6.00
CA LEU A 185 15.75 16.33 4.88
C LEU A 185 14.75 15.56 4.03
N HIS A 186 14.46 16.05 2.82
CA HIS A 186 13.46 15.47 1.93
C HIS A 186 13.99 15.26 0.51
N PRO A 187 15.18 14.64 0.33
CA PRO A 187 15.77 14.49 -1.00
C PRO A 187 14.93 13.58 -1.89
N PHE A 188 14.98 13.84 -3.21
CA PHE A 188 14.44 12.91 -4.21
C PHE A 188 15.43 11.78 -4.42
N ILE A 189 15.00 10.56 -4.07
CA ILE A 189 15.85 9.36 -4.11
C ILE A 189 15.13 8.25 -4.87
N SER A 190 15.84 7.62 -5.81
CA SER A 190 15.34 6.47 -6.56
C SER A 190 15.92 5.17 -6.01
N PHE A 191 15.08 4.20 -5.74
CA PHE A 191 15.46 2.82 -5.38
C PHE A 191 15.65 1.91 -6.61
N ALA A 192 15.73 2.46 -7.83
CA ALA A 192 15.90 1.67 -9.04
C ALA A 192 17.16 0.78 -9.01
N SER A 193 18.26 1.28 -8.44
CA SER A 193 19.50 0.52 -8.22
C SER A 193 20.29 1.03 -7.01
N GLU A 194 21.18 0.19 -6.49
CA GLU A 194 22.09 0.56 -5.41
C GLU A 194 23.01 1.73 -5.81
N ASP A 195 23.51 1.73 -7.03
CA ASP A 195 24.39 2.80 -7.55
C ASP A 195 23.65 4.14 -7.58
N THR A 196 22.40 4.14 -8.06
CA THR A 196 21.59 5.36 -8.16
C THR A 196 21.34 5.98 -6.79
N ILE A 197 20.94 5.16 -5.81
CA ILE A 197 20.69 5.64 -4.45
C ILE A 197 22.00 6.07 -3.77
N SER A 198 23.07 5.32 -3.96
CA SER A 198 24.38 5.63 -3.39
C SER A 198 24.92 6.97 -3.88
N TYR A 199 24.84 7.22 -5.19
CA TYR A 199 25.25 8.48 -5.79
C TYR A 199 24.48 9.65 -5.18
N ARG A 200 23.15 9.53 -5.11
CA ARG A 200 22.30 10.60 -4.58
C ARG A 200 22.52 10.86 -3.08
N LEU A 201 22.73 9.82 -2.29
CA LEU A 201 23.03 9.97 -0.86
C LEU A 201 24.37 10.64 -0.61
N VAL A 202 25.38 10.41 -1.46
CA VAL A 202 26.65 11.12 -1.38
C VAL A 202 26.45 12.60 -1.66
N GLU A 203 25.71 12.97 -2.70
CA GLU A 203 25.42 14.38 -3.01
C GLU A 203 24.70 15.09 -1.86
N GLU A 204 23.69 14.45 -1.25
CA GLU A 204 22.85 15.06 -0.22
C GLU A 204 23.50 15.16 1.15
N LEU A 205 24.36 14.20 1.51
CA LEU A 205 24.77 14.04 2.89
C LEU A 205 26.26 14.32 3.13
N SER A 206 27.11 14.20 2.11
CA SER A 206 28.55 14.29 2.29
C SER A 206 28.99 15.67 2.82
N GLU A 207 28.59 16.74 2.15
CA GLU A 207 28.92 18.10 2.60
C GLU A 207 28.17 18.49 3.88
N LYS A 208 26.88 18.20 3.91
CA LYS A 208 25.99 18.58 5.02
C LYS A 208 26.44 18.03 6.37
N PHE A 209 26.86 16.78 6.42
CA PHE A 209 27.27 16.10 7.65
C PHE A 209 28.78 15.85 7.74
N HIS A 210 29.56 16.35 6.78
CA HIS A 210 31.01 16.12 6.68
C HIS A 210 31.38 14.64 6.70
N ILE A 211 30.61 13.81 5.94
CA ILE A 211 30.80 12.36 5.87
C ILE A 211 31.55 12.01 4.58
N PRO A 212 32.64 11.25 4.65
CA PRO A 212 33.34 10.78 3.44
C PRO A 212 32.45 9.98 2.53
N ALA A 213 32.55 10.20 1.22
CA ALA A 213 31.74 9.53 0.22
C ALA A 213 31.84 7.98 0.31
N ASP A 214 33.04 7.46 0.60
CA ASP A 214 33.26 6.01 0.74
C ASP A 214 32.53 5.40 1.96
N GLU A 215 32.37 6.18 3.04
CA GLU A 215 31.61 5.77 4.21
C GLU A 215 30.11 5.67 3.87
N ILE A 216 29.59 6.69 3.14
CA ILE A 216 28.19 6.70 2.67
C ILE A 216 27.94 5.51 1.74
N LYS A 217 28.83 5.24 0.79
CA LYS A 217 28.71 4.10 -0.13
C LYS A 217 28.68 2.76 0.61
N LYS A 218 29.56 2.56 1.59
CA LYS A 218 29.59 1.34 2.41
C LYS A 218 28.31 1.18 3.25
N ALA A 219 27.82 2.27 3.83
CA ALA A 219 26.55 2.25 4.56
C ALA A 219 25.37 1.95 3.64
N THR A 220 25.34 2.51 2.44
CA THR A 220 24.32 2.22 1.41
C THR A 220 24.32 0.75 1.02
N HIS A 221 25.50 0.17 0.76
CA HIS A 221 25.62 -1.25 0.43
C HIS A 221 25.05 -2.15 1.56
N THR A 222 25.47 -1.93 2.81
CA THR A 222 24.96 -2.70 3.96
C THR A 222 23.44 -2.56 4.10
N ALA A 223 22.90 -1.35 3.91
CA ALA A 223 21.47 -1.09 3.97
C ALA A 223 20.69 -1.75 2.83
N TRP A 224 21.28 -1.80 1.63
CA TRP A 224 20.71 -2.48 0.47
C TRP A 224 20.61 -3.98 0.67
N GLU A 225 21.66 -4.59 1.28
CA GLU A 225 21.65 -6.01 1.65
C GLU A 225 20.58 -6.31 2.71
N GLU A 226 20.44 -5.47 3.73
CA GLU A 226 19.41 -5.65 4.78
C GLU A 226 17.99 -5.55 4.19
N LEU A 227 17.72 -4.59 3.31
CA LEU A 227 16.43 -4.50 2.64
C LEU A 227 16.15 -5.74 1.78
N ALA A 228 17.16 -6.27 1.09
CA ALA A 228 17.05 -7.50 0.32
C ALA A 228 16.78 -8.72 1.23
N ALA A 229 17.46 -8.78 2.39
CA ALA A 229 17.25 -9.82 3.39
C ALA A 229 15.82 -9.81 3.97
N CYS A 230 15.28 -8.61 4.28
CA CYS A 230 13.90 -8.46 4.74
C CYS A 230 12.89 -8.98 3.72
N ARG A 231 13.06 -8.63 2.45
CA ARG A 231 12.18 -9.10 1.37
C ARG A 231 12.23 -10.62 1.21
N LYS A 232 13.44 -11.19 1.20
CA LYS A 232 13.65 -12.64 1.11
C LYS A 232 13.03 -13.37 2.30
N ASP A 233 13.12 -12.79 3.49
CA ASP A 233 12.52 -13.34 4.70
C ASP A 233 10.98 -13.37 4.61
N MET A 234 10.36 -12.29 4.10
CA MET A 234 8.92 -12.25 3.86
C MET A 234 8.47 -13.29 2.83
N GLN A 235 9.20 -13.45 1.73
CA GLN A 235 8.94 -14.46 0.71
C GLN A 235 9.00 -15.87 1.31
N LYS A 236 10.08 -16.17 2.03
CA LYS A 236 10.24 -17.44 2.73
C LYS A 236 9.11 -17.71 3.72
N LYS A 237 8.67 -16.67 4.47
CA LYS A 237 7.57 -16.79 5.42
C LYS A 237 6.22 -17.03 4.73
N GLY A 238 6.02 -16.47 3.55
CA GLY A 238 4.90 -16.77 2.67
C GLY A 238 4.88 -18.24 2.23
N GLU A 239 6.00 -18.74 1.73
CA GLU A 239 6.16 -20.14 1.30
C GLU A 239 5.94 -21.13 2.45
N GLU A 240 6.52 -20.87 3.63
CA GLU A 240 6.29 -21.64 4.84
C GLU A 240 4.81 -21.67 5.23
N THR A 241 4.12 -20.54 5.10
CA THR A 241 2.69 -20.44 5.40
C THR A 241 1.85 -21.23 4.41
N ILE A 242 2.16 -21.16 3.11
CA ILE A 242 1.48 -21.94 2.08
C ILE A 242 1.66 -23.44 2.32
N LYS A 243 2.89 -23.87 2.62
CA LYS A 243 3.19 -25.26 2.97
C LYS A 243 2.36 -25.71 4.18
N PHE A 244 2.33 -24.92 5.23
CA PHE A 244 1.52 -25.20 6.42
C PHE A 244 0.01 -25.33 6.08
N LEU A 245 -0.53 -24.45 5.22
CA LEU A 245 -1.93 -24.51 4.80
C LEU A 245 -2.24 -25.80 4.03
N ASN A 246 -1.32 -26.24 3.16
CA ASN A 246 -1.48 -27.48 2.40
C ASN A 246 -1.40 -28.73 3.28
N GLU A 247 -0.49 -28.76 4.25
CA GLU A 247 -0.33 -29.88 5.18
C GLU A 247 -1.47 -30.02 6.18
N THR A 248 -2.07 -28.89 6.59
CA THR A 248 -3.11 -28.87 7.62
C THR A 248 -4.52 -28.81 7.07
N GLY A 249 -4.71 -28.61 5.76
CA GLY A 249 -6.01 -28.37 5.13
C GLY A 249 -6.68 -27.07 5.54
N ASN A 250 -5.94 -26.15 6.18
CA ASN A 250 -6.43 -24.84 6.53
C ASN A 250 -6.52 -23.91 5.33
N ARG A 251 -7.30 -22.84 5.46
CA ARG A 251 -7.45 -21.80 4.44
C ARG A 251 -6.68 -20.55 4.81
N GLY A 252 -6.16 -19.86 3.79
CA GLY A 252 -5.53 -18.55 3.90
C GLY A 252 -6.26 -17.48 3.10
N ILE A 253 -6.11 -16.24 3.53
CA ILE A 253 -6.50 -15.04 2.78
C ILE A 253 -5.26 -14.18 2.58
N VAL A 254 -4.99 -13.85 1.32
CA VAL A 254 -4.05 -12.80 0.96
C VAL A 254 -4.79 -11.47 1.14
N LEU A 255 -4.44 -10.74 2.18
CA LEU A 255 -4.94 -9.40 2.41
C LEU A 255 -4.04 -8.43 1.65
N ALA A 256 -4.39 -8.19 0.39
CA ALA A 256 -3.56 -7.46 -0.55
C ALA A 256 -3.74 -5.95 -0.41
N GLY A 257 -2.64 -5.23 -0.45
CA GLY A 257 -2.66 -3.78 -0.29
C GLY A 257 -1.32 -3.15 -0.65
N ARG A 258 -1.06 -1.99 -0.09
CA ARG A 258 0.22 -1.31 -0.20
C ARG A 258 1.03 -1.46 1.09
N PRO A 259 2.34 -1.18 1.11
CA PRO A 259 3.18 -1.38 2.29
C PRO A 259 2.61 -0.81 3.58
N TYR A 260 2.07 0.40 3.54
CA TYR A 260 1.50 1.08 4.71
C TYR A 260 0.18 0.48 5.23
N HIS A 261 -0.44 -0.47 4.51
CA HIS A 261 -1.61 -1.19 5.02
C HIS A 261 -1.29 -2.16 6.16
N ILE A 262 -0.01 -2.42 6.46
CA ILE A 262 0.37 -3.15 7.68
C ILE A 262 0.24 -2.29 8.95
N ASP A 263 0.10 -0.97 8.82
CA ASP A 263 -0.14 -0.08 9.96
C ASP A 263 -1.47 -0.42 10.64
N PRO A 264 -1.48 -0.68 11.96
CA PRO A 264 -2.70 -1.03 12.70
C PRO A 264 -3.80 0.04 12.69
N GLU A 265 -3.44 1.32 12.59
CA GLU A 265 -4.42 2.41 12.48
C GLU A 265 -5.03 2.46 11.08
N VAL A 266 -4.24 2.20 10.03
CA VAL A 266 -4.72 2.18 8.65
C VAL A 266 -5.57 0.95 8.35
N ASN A 267 -5.16 -0.26 8.78
CA ASN A 267 -5.90 -1.49 8.53
C ASN A 267 -7.04 -1.75 9.53
N HIS A 268 -7.14 -0.94 10.58
CA HIS A 268 -8.21 -0.99 11.58
C HIS A 268 -8.40 -2.35 12.29
N GLY A 269 -7.42 -3.25 12.24
CA GLY A 269 -7.51 -4.60 12.82
C GLY A 269 -8.24 -5.62 11.92
N ILE A 270 -8.32 -5.36 10.62
CA ILE A 270 -8.85 -6.31 9.64
C ILE A 270 -8.05 -7.63 9.60
N PRO A 271 -6.69 -7.64 9.68
CA PRO A 271 -5.93 -8.89 9.77
C PRO A 271 -6.35 -9.76 10.95
N GLU A 272 -6.52 -9.16 12.13
CA GLU A 272 -6.98 -9.87 13.35
C GLU A 272 -8.41 -10.35 13.22
N LEU A 273 -9.27 -9.58 12.55
CA LEU A 273 -10.65 -9.98 12.26
C LEU A 273 -10.66 -11.24 11.39
N ILE A 274 -9.90 -11.29 10.31
CA ILE A 274 -9.80 -12.45 9.42
C ILE A 274 -9.23 -13.65 10.20
N ASN A 275 -8.15 -13.46 10.94
CA ASN A 275 -7.52 -14.50 11.74
C ASN A 275 -8.45 -15.07 12.81
N SER A 276 -9.39 -14.24 13.34
CA SER A 276 -10.41 -14.68 14.31
C SER A 276 -11.41 -15.69 13.74
N TYR A 277 -11.50 -15.84 12.42
CA TYR A 277 -12.28 -16.88 11.74
C TYR A 277 -11.50 -18.17 11.49
N ASN A 278 -10.34 -18.33 12.10
CA ASN A 278 -9.43 -19.45 11.90
C ASN A 278 -8.93 -19.55 10.45
N ILE A 279 -8.47 -18.41 9.92
CA ILE A 279 -7.90 -18.25 8.58
C ILE A 279 -6.55 -17.60 8.72
N ALA A 280 -5.55 -18.12 8.03
CA ALA A 280 -4.24 -17.48 7.95
C ALA A 280 -4.31 -16.21 7.11
N VAL A 281 -3.52 -15.20 7.47
CA VAL A 281 -3.44 -13.93 6.76
C VAL A 281 -2.05 -13.79 6.16
N LEU A 282 -1.98 -13.67 4.83
CA LEU A 282 -0.77 -13.44 4.07
C LEU A 282 -0.76 -12.00 3.53
N THR A 283 0.43 -11.48 3.24
CA THR A 283 0.62 -10.21 2.51
C THR A 283 0.86 -10.50 1.03
N GLU A 284 0.62 -9.51 0.16
CA GLU A 284 0.85 -9.65 -1.29
C GLU A 284 2.31 -9.93 -1.63
N ASP A 285 3.25 -9.25 -0.94
CA ASP A 285 4.69 -9.39 -1.17
C ASP A 285 5.26 -10.73 -0.69
N SER A 286 4.54 -11.42 0.19
CA SER A 286 4.96 -12.76 0.65
C SER A 286 4.78 -13.85 -0.41
N ILE A 287 3.98 -13.59 -1.46
CA ILE A 287 3.64 -14.60 -2.48
C ILE A 287 3.77 -14.11 -3.93
N SER A 288 3.91 -12.81 -4.18
CA SER A 288 3.92 -12.24 -5.54
C SER A 288 5.04 -12.76 -6.44
N HIS A 289 6.13 -13.22 -5.85
CA HIS A 289 7.27 -13.83 -6.57
C HIS A 289 6.97 -15.21 -7.13
N LEU A 290 5.93 -15.90 -6.64
CA LEU A 290 5.63 -17.30 -6.99
C LEU A 290 4.97 -17.44 -8.37
N ASN A 291 4.23 -16.42 -8.81
CA ASN A 291 3.58 -16.44 -10.11
C ASN A 291 3.32 -15.01 -10.62
N PRO A 292 4.27 -14.41 -11.34
CA PRO A 292 4.11 -13.07 -11.92
C PRO A 292 2.83 -12.94 -12.75
N ALA A 293 2.32 -11.71 -12.88
CA ALA A 293 1.14 -11.44 -13.68
C ALA A 293 1.39 -11.75 -15.16
N GLU A 294 0.37 -12.29 -15.82
CA GLU A 294 0.41 -12.54 -17.27
C GLU A 294 0.13 -11.24 -18.04
N HIS A 295 1.01 -10.89 -18.96
CA HIS A 295 0.88 -9.70 -19.79
C HIS A 295 0.40 -10.03 -21.21
N PRO A 296 -0.23 -9.07 -21.92
CA PRO A 296 -0.55 -7.70 -21.50
C PRO A 296 -1.77 -7.63 -20.58
N LEU A 297 -1.76 -6.67 -19.65
CA LEU A 297 -2.88 -6.35 -18.77
C LEU A 297 -3.87 -5.37 -19.45
N ASN A 298 -5.09 -5.23 -18.88
CA ASN A 298 -6.06 -4.20 -19.29
C ASN A 298 -5.53 -2.79 -19.05
N VAL A 299 -4.70 -2.62 -18.01
CA VAL A 299 -4.09 -1.36 -17.61
C VAL A 299 -2.59 -1.35 -17.93
N MET A 300 -1.99 -0.16 -17.96
CA MET A 300 -0.54 -0.05 -18.01
C MET A 300 0.04 -0.44 -16.63
N ASP A 301 0.92 -1.44 -16.62
CA ASP A 301 1.57 -1.92 -15.39
C ASP A 301 2.78 -1.02 -15.07
N GLN A 302 2.55 0.05 -14.33
CA GLN A 302 3.56 1.08 -14.12
C GLN A 302 3.83 1.44 -12.64
N TRP A 303 3.03 0.92 -11.71
CA TRP A 303 3.19 1.18 -10.28
C TRP A 303 3.64 -0.08 -9.55
N MET A 304 4.82 -0.02 -8.94
CA MET A 304 5.49 -1.16 -8.32
C MET A 304 4.59 -1.98 -7.38
N TYR A 305 3.91 -1.32 -6.47
CA TYR A 305 3.09 -2.02 -5.48
C TYR A 305 1.78 -2.58 -6.05
N HIS A 306 1.32 -2.04 -7.19
CA HIS A 306 0.16 -2.60 -7.90
C HIS A 306 0.56 -3.81 -8.73
N SER A 307 1.77 -3.83 -9.31
CA SER A 307 2.32 -5.03 -9.95
C SER A 307 2.37 -6.22 -8.99
N ARG A 308 2.69 -5.98 -7.70
CA ARG A 308 2.60 -7.02 -6.65
C ARG A 308 1.17 -7.53 -6.45
N LEU A 309 0.15 -6.65 -6.51
CA LEU A 309 -1.25 -7.05 -6.39
C LEU A 309 -1.67 -7.96 -7.55
N TYR A 310 -1.27 -7.61 -8.77
CA TYR A 310 -1.56 -8.41 -9.96
C TYR A 310 -0.88 -9.78 -9.89
N ALA A 311 0.39 -9.83 -9.49
CA ALA A 311 1.12 -11.07 -9.30
C ALA A 311 0.52 -11.93 -8.18
N ALA A 312 0.16 -11.34 -7.05
CA ALA A 312 -0.51 -12.04 -5.97
C ALA A 312 -1.87 -12.61 -6.40
N ALA A 313 -2.67 -11.86 -7.16
CA ALA A 313 -3.94 -12.34 -7.71
C ALA A 313 -3.71 -13.48 -8.70
N ASN A 314 -2.68 -13.38 -9.57
CA ASN A 314 -2.32 -14.42 -10.51
C ASN A 314 -1.88 -15.72 -9.84
N TYR A 315 -1.18 -15.63 -8.70
CA TYR A 315 -0.87 -16.80 -7.88
C TYR A 315 -2.12 -17.38 -7.20
N VAL A 316 -2.92 -16.54 -6.54
CA VAL A 316 -4.13 -16.97 -5.82
C VAL A 316 -5.13 -17.68 -6.74
N LYS A 317 -5.26 -17.27 -8.02
CA LYS A 317 -6.16 -17.94 -8.96
C LYS A 317 -5.80 -19.42 -9.15
N THR A 318 -4.53 -19.81 -8.97
CA THR A 318 -4.04 -21.18 -9.18
C THR A 318 -4.15 -22.07 -7.92
N VAL A 319 -4.45 -21.50 -6.75
CA VAL A 319 -4.42 -22.21 -5.47
C VAL A 319 -5.83 -22.28 -4.85
N ASP A 320 -6.31 -23.48 -4.52
CA ASP A 320 -7.69 -23.67 -4.06
C ASP A 320 -7.96 -23.15 -2.65
N ASN A 321 -7.04 -23.35 -1.74
CA ASN A 321 -7.17 -22.97 -0.32
C ASN A 321 -6.71 -21.55 -0.01
N LEU A 322 -6.40 -20.72 -1.02
CA LEU A 322 -6.12 -19.30 -0.90
C LEU A 322 -7.19 -18.45 -1.58
N ASP A 323 -7.59 -17.37 -0.94
CA ASP A 323 -8.46 -16.34 -1.49
C ASP A 323 -7.80 -14.96 -1.31
N LEU A 324 -8.27 -13.94 -2.02
CA LEU A 324 -7.73 -12.59 -1.95
C LEU A 324 -8.81 -11.60 -1.52
N ILE A 325 -8.44 -10.75 -0.57
CA ILE A 325 -9.18 -9.54 -0.19
C ILE A 325 -8.27 -8.35 -0.44
N GLN A 326 -8.72 -7.38 -1.23
CA GLN A 326 -7.97 -6.16 -1.50
C GLN A 326 -8.41 -5.04 -0.56
N LEU A 327 -7.43 -4.39 0.09
CA LEU A 327 -7.62 -3.15 0.83
C LEU A 327 -7.50 -1.96 -0.10
N ASN A 328 -8.51 -1.11 -0.13
CA ASN A 328 -8.56 0.10 -0.96
C ASN A 328 -8.82 1.32 -0.09
N SER A 329 -8.21 2.44 -0.45
CA SER A 329 -8.54 3.73 0.18
C SER A 329 -9.67 4.43 -0.57
N PHE A 330 -10.58 5.09 0.15
CA PHE A 330 -11.57 5.96 -0.46
C PHE A 330 -10.88 7.12 -1.20
N GLY A 331 -11.41 7.49 -2.36
CA GLY A 331 -10.88 8.58 -3.18
C GLY A 331 -9.51 8.32 -3.81
N CYS A 332 -8.98 7.09 -3.73
CA CYS A 332 -7.71 6.75 -4.36
C CYS A 332 -7.90 6.44 -5.85
N GLY A 333 -7.51 7.36 -6.74
CA GLY A 333 -7.60 7.17 -8.19
C GLY A 333 -6.81 5.96 -8.71
N LEU A 334 -5.70 5.62 -8.09
CA LEU A 334 -4.94 4.42 -8.46
C LEU A 334 -5.71 3.13 -8.12
N ASP A 335 -6.38 3.09 -6.97
CA ASP A 335 -7.19 1.93 -6.60
C ASP A 335 -8.39 1.74 -7.53
N ALA A 336 -9.00 2.81 -8.00
CA ALA A 336 -10.10 2.74 -8.96
C ALA A 336 -9.72 1.96 -10.24
N VAL A 337 -8.49 2.14 -10.71
CA VAL A 337 -7.96 1.43 -11.90
C VAL A 337 -7.51 0.01 -11.56
N THR A 338 -6.81 -0.16 -10.44
CA THR A 338 -6.15 -1.45 -10.12
C THR A 338 -7.11 -2.49 -9.58
N THR A 339 -8.22 -2.09 -8.96
CA THR A 339 -9.27 -3.02 -8.49
C THR A 339 -9.89 -3.81 -9.63
N ASP A 340 -10.16 -3.16 -10.75
CA ASP A 340 -10.75 -3.81 -11.92
C ASP A 340 -9.79 -4.83 -12.52
N GLN A 341 -8.49 -4.53 -12.56
CA GLN A 341 -7.49 -5.47 -13.05
C GLN A 341 -7.35 -6.70 -12.14
N VAL A 342 -7.29 -6.51 -10.81
CA VAL A 342 -7.26 -7.62 -9.85
C VAL A 342 -8.53 -8.46 -9.93
N ALA A 343 -9.69 -7.80 -10.05
CA ALA A 343 -10.98 -8.48 -10.22
C ALA A 343 -11.02 -9.31 -11.50
N SER A 344 -10.52 -8.78 -12.63
CA SER A 344 -10.44 -9.51 -13.89
C SER A 344 -9.60 -10.78 -13.74
N ILE A 345 -8.37 -10.67 -13.18
CA ILE A 345 -7.47 -11.82 -12.99
C ILE A 345 -8.15 -12.93 -12.17
N LEU A 346 -8.87 -12.58 -11.12
CA LEU A 346 -9.52 -13.55 -10.24
C LEU A 346 -10.79 -14.14 -10.87
N ASN A 347 -11.64 -13.30 -11.46
CA ASN A 347 -12.92 -13.71 -12.05
C ASN A 347 -12.75 -14.62 -13.27
N ASP A 348 -11.70 -14.40 -14.07
CA ASP A 348 -11.39 -15.25 -15.23
C ASP A 348 -11.15 -16.72 -14.84
N SER A 349 -10.82 -16.98 -13.59
CA SER A 349 -10.62 -18.32 -13.01
C SER A 349 -11.63 -18.66 -11.91
N ASP A 350 -12.80 -18.05 -11.94
CA ASP A 350 -13.90 -18.29 -10.99
C ASP A 350 -13.51 -18.10 -9.50
N LYS A 351 -12.48 -17.28 -9.20
CA LYS A 351 -12.21 -16.83 -7.83
C LYS A 351 -13.13 -15.65 -7.48
N ILE A 352 -13.48 -15.53 -6.20
CA ILE A 352 -14.33 -14.44 -5.74
C ILE A 352 -13.45 -13.24 -5.39
N TYR A 353 -13.54 -12.18 -6.18
CA TYR A 353 -12.93 -10.90 -5.81
C TYR A 353 -13.68 -10.24 -4.64
N THR A 354 -12.94 -9.79 -3.65
CA THR A 354 -13.48 -9.07 -2.50
C THR A 354 -12.64 -7.85 -2.20
N SER A 355 -13.27 -6.68 -2.15
CA SER A 355 -12.65 -5.41 -1.81
C SER A 355 -13.18 -4.91 -0.47
N LEU A 356 -12.28 -4.38 0.36
CA LEU A 356 -12.59 -3.67 1.60
C LEU A 356 -12.09 -2.23 1.48
N LYS A 357 -13.01 -1.29 1.47
CA LYS A 357 -12.68 0.14 1.51
C LYS A 357 -12.34 0.54 2.95
N ILE A 358 -11.20 1.18 3.11
CA ILE A 358 -10.68 1.70 4.39
C ILE A 358 -10.52 3.21 4.31
N ASP A 359 -10.76 3.87 5.44
CA ASP A 359 -10.73 5.32 5.56
C ASP A 359 -10.40 5.71 7.01
N GLU A 360 -10.41 7.01 7.32
CA GLU A 360 -10.25 7.54 8.69
C GLU A 360 -11.27 6.97 9.67
N VAL A 361 -12.47 6.66 9.19
CA VAL A 361 -13.55 6.11 10.00
C VAL A 361 -13.52 4.60 9.98
N ASN A 362 -13.18 4.03 11.12
CA ASN A 362 -13.16 2.59 11.30
C ASN A 362 -14.58 2.02 11.38
N ASN A 363 -14.96 1.19 10.42
CA ASN A 363 -16.19 0.42 10.48
C ASN A 363 -15.93 -1.09 10.28
N LEU A 364 -15.42 -1.75 11.32
CA LEU A 364 -15.24 -3.20 11.33
C LEU A 364 -16.53 -3.99 11.08
N GLY A 365 -17.69 -3.39 11.28
CA GLY A 365 -18.97 -4.02 10.98
C GLY A 365 -19.11 -4.33 9.49
N ALA A 366 -18.81 -3.38 8.62
CA ALA A 366 -18.85 -3.56 7.17
C ALA A 366 -17.81 -4.61 6.72
N ALA A 367 -16.57 -4.50 7.18
CA ALA A 367 -15.51 -5.46 6.89
C ALA A 367 -15.92 -6.88 7.32
N ARG A 368 -16.50 -7.03 8.51
CA ARG A 368 -17.00 -8.31 9.03
C ARG A 368 -18.06 -8.93 8.14
N ILE A 369 -19.03 -8.14 7.68
CA ILE A 369 -20.10 -8.62 6.79
C ILE A 369 -19.48 -9.12 5.48
N ARG A 370 -18.59 -8.35 4.86
CA ARG A 370 -17.95 -8.74 3.61
C ARG A 370 -17.08 -9.99 3.73
N VAL A 371 -16.26 -10.11 4.77
CA VAL A 371 -15.45 -11.31 5.04
C VAL A 371 -16.36 -12.53 5.25
N ARG A 372 -17.42 -12.40 6.05
CA ARG A 372 -18.37 -13.51 6.26
C ARG A 372 -19.12 -13.90 4.99
N SER A 373 -19.48 -12.93 4.13
CA SER A 373 -20.12 -13.19 2.85
C SER A 373 -19.18 -13.95 1.91
N LEU A 374 -17.89 -13.56 1.82
CA LEU A 374 -16.87 -14.29 1.08
C LEU A 374 -16.77 -15.74 1.57
N LEU A 375 -16.62 -15.95 2.88
CA LEU A 375 -16.50 -17.29 3.45
C LEU A 375 -17.76 -18.15 3.24
N ALA A 376 -18.93 -17.55 3.26
CA ALA A 376 -20.17 -18.24 2.95
C ALA A 376 -20.24 -18.66 1.48
N ALA A 377 -19.86 -17.77 0.56
CA ALA A 377 -19.84 -18.05 -0.87
C ALA A 377 -18.82 -19.15 -1.23
N ILE A 378 -17.64 -19.15 -0.61
CA ILE A 378 -16.64 -20.21 -0.76
C ILE A 378 -17.22 -21.56 -0.33
N ARG A 379 -17.83 -21.64 0.84
CA ARG A 379 -18.46 -22.88 1.35
C ARG A 379 -19.57 -23.42 0.45
N VAL A 380 -20.34 -22.53 -0.18
CA VAL A 380 -21.40 -22.92 -1.14
C VAL A 380 -20.78 -23.53 -2.39
N ARG A 381 -19.71 -22.93 -2.93
CA ARG A 381 -18.98 -23.46 -4.09
C ARG A 381 -18.35 -24.82 -3.80
N GLU A 382 -17.69 -24.97 -2.65
CA GLU A 382 -17.11 -26.24 -2.20
C GLU A 382 -18.17 -27.36 -2.11
N LYS A 383 -19.33 -27.05 -1.53
CA LYS A 383 -20.44 -28.01 -1.41
C LYS A 383 -21.04 -28.43 -2.77
N ARG A 384 -21.03 -27.54 -3.76
CA ARG A 384 -21.49 -27.84 -5.12
C ARG A 384 -20.48 -28.69 -5.89
N GLY A 385 -19.24 -28.75 -5.46
CA GLY A 385 -18.15 -29.43 -6.19
C GLY A 385 -17.80 -28.73 -7.51
N ASP A 386 -18.05 -27.42 -7.59
CA ASP A 386 -17.79 -26.64 -8.79
C ASP A 386 -16.27 -26.69 -9.09
N LYS A 387 -15.91 -27.31 -10.21
CA LYS A 387 -14.53 -27.30 -10.69
C LYS A 387 -14.24 -25.97 -11.35
N ARG A 388 -13.15 -25.33 -10.93
CA ARG A 388 -12.68 -24.09 -11.53
C ARG A 388 -11.80 -24.39 -12.74
N GLU A 389 -11.95 -23.60 -13.79
CA GLU A 389 -11.05 -23.58 -14.93
C GLU A 389 -10.05 -22.42 -14.75
N ILE A 390 -8.76 -22.72 -14.71
CA ILE A 390 -7.72 -21.69 -14.61
C ILE A 390 -7.47 -21.16 -16.02
N LYS A 391 -7.86 -19.89 -16.24
CA LYS A 391 -7.70 -19.22 -17.54
C LYS A 391 -6.56 -18.22 -17.50
N SER A 392 -5.94 -18.00 -18.67
CA SER A 392 -5.01 -16.89 -18.85
C SER A 392 -5.75 -15.57 -18.68
N SER A 393 -5.15 -14.66 -17.88
CA SER A 393 -5.65 -13.30 -17.68
C SER A 393 -5.06 -12.30 -18.67
N ALA A 394 -4.15 -12.74 -19.55
CA ALA A 394 -3.59 -11.89 -20.60
C ALA A 394 -4.64 -11.52 -21.63
N ILE A 395 -4.79 -10.23 -21.90
CA ILE A 395 -5.73 -9.73 -22.88
C ILE A 395 -5.19 -9.88 -24.32
N LYS A 396 -6.09 -10.10 -25.27
CA LYS A 396 -5.73 -10.02 -26.68
C LYS A 396 -5.79 -8.57 -27.15
N LYS A 397 -4.64 -7.89 -27.22
CA LYS A 397 -4.57 -6.55 -27.81
C LYS A 397 -4.71 -6.64 -29.33
N VAL A 398 -5.65 -5.87 -29.87
CA VAL A 398 -5.76 -5.68 -31.31
C VAL A 398 -4.70 -4.69 -31.74
N ALA A 399 -3.75 -5.12 -32.59
CA ALA A 399 -2.73 -4.24 -33.12
C ALA A 399 -3.36 -3.23 -34.08
N PHE A 400 -3.07 -1.93 -33.87
CA PHE A 400 -3.47 -0.89 -34.82
C PHE A 400 -2.57 -0.94 -36.07
N THR A 401 -3.14 -1.33 -37.22
CA THR A 401 -2.39 -1.55 -38.45
C THR A 401 -2.33 -0.31 -39.35
N LYS A 402 -1.42 -0.31 -40.32
CA LYS A 402 -1.36 0.76 -41.34
C LYS A 402 -2.65 0.89 -42.14
N GLU A 403 -3.39 -0.20 -42.31
CA GLU A 403 -4.68 -0.22 -43.00
C GLU A 403 -5.77 0.43 -42.16
N MET A 404 -5.82 0.11 -40.86
CA MET A 404 -6.73 0.75 -39.90
C MET A 404 -6.55 2.25 -39.86
N ARG A 405 -5.32 2.75 -40.00
CA ARG A 405 -5.03 4.19 -40.08
C ARG A 405 -5.86 4.93 -41.13
N LYS A 406 -6.18 4.26 -42.27
CA LYS A 406 -6.94 4.83 -43.37
C LYS A 406 -8.44 4.66 -43.20
N ASN A 407 -8.88 3.55 -42.60
CA ASN A 407 -10.28 3.07 -42.67
C ASN A 407 -11.00 3.21 -41.34
N TYR A 408 -10.29 3.49 -40.22
CA TYR A 408 -10.88 3.60 -38.90
C TYR A 408 -10.89 5.07 -38.41
N THR A 409 -11.94 5.45 -37.71
CA THR A 409 -12.00 6.70 -36.96
C THR A 409 -11.53 6.47 -35.54
N ILE A 410 -10.52 7.21 -35.12
CA ILE A 410 -10.03 7.22 -33.74
C ILE A 410 -10.88 8.22 -32.95
N LEU A 411 -11.70 7.70 -32.03
CA LEU A 411 -12.48 8.53 -31.13
C LEU A 411 -11.60 8.96 -29.94
N CYS A 412 -11.50 10.24 -29.68
CA CYS A 412 -10.70 10.83 -28.63
C CYS A 412 -11.59 11.60 -27.66
N PRO A 413 -11.74 11.17 -26.39
CA PRO A 413 -12.50 11.94 -25.40
C PRO A 413 -11.78 13.26 -25.13
N GLN A 414 -12.53 14.34 -24.99
CA GLN A 414 -12.00 15.66 -24.67
C GLN A 414 -11.51 15.70 -23.22
N MET A 415 -10.20 15.80 -23.02
CA MET A 415 -9.59 15.88 -21.68
C MET A 415 -9.07 17.27 -21.34
N SER A 416 -8.69 18.06 -22.34
CA SER A 416 -8.22 19.45 -22.19
C SER A 416 -8.40 20.18 -23.50
N PRO A 417 -9.34 21.16 -23.59
CA PRO A 417 -9.65 21.84 -24.83
C PRO A 417 -8.42 22.40 -25.55
N ILE A 418 -7.57 23.13 -24.84
CA ILE A 418 -6.39 23.79 -25.42
C ILE A 418 -5.40 22.79 -26.07
N HIS A 419 -5.28 21.57 -25.53
CA HIS A 419 -4.40 20.56 -26.12
C HIS A 419 -5.09 19.82 -27.26
N PHE A 420 -6.37 19.49 -27.10
CA PHE A 420 -7.10 18.64 -28.03
C PHE A 420 -7.49 19.38 -29.32
N GLU A 421 -7.65 20.72 -29.25
CA GLU A 421 -7.80 21.57 -30.45
C GLU A 421 -6.57 21.50 -31.38
N LEU A 422 -5.37 21.24 -30.82
CA LEU A 422 -4.13 21.05 -31.60
C LEU A 422 -3.93 19.59 -32.01
N LEU A 423 -4.33 18.63 -31.18
CA LEU A 423 -4.15 17.20 -31.43
C LEU A 423 -4.95 16.71 -32.63
N GLU A 424 -6.22 17.10 -32.75
CA GLU A 424 -7.08 16.66 -33.84
C GLU A 424 -6.52 17.05 -35.21
N PRO A 425 -6.19 18.31 -35.51
CA PRO A 425 -5.61 18.68 -36.80
C PRO A 425 -4.21 18.06 -37.01
N ALA A 426 -3.38 17.91 -35.98
CA ALA A 426 -2.06 17.31 -36.11
C ALA A 426 -2.12 15.84 -36.52
N PHE A 427 -3.01 15.04 -35.90
CA PHE A 427 -3.23 13.66 -36.26
C PHE A 427 -3.84 13.52 -37.66
N ASN A 428 -4.83 14.35 -37.98
CA ASN A 428 -5.47 14.36 -39.30
C ASN A 428 -4.50 14.75 -40.41
N ALA A 429 -3.62 15.75 -40.18
CA ALA A 429 -2.55 16.10 -41.10
C ALA A 429 -1.52 14.99 -41.27
N SER A 430 -1.34 14.16 -40.26
CA SER A 430 -0.46 12.98 -40.31
C SER A 430 -1.13 11.77 -40.96
N GLY A 431 -2.36 11.90 -41.48
CA GLY A 431 -3.09 10.87 -42.21
C GLY A 431 -3.83 9.85 -41.33
N TYR A 432 -4.13 10.21 -40.09
CA TYR A 432 -5.12 9.51 -39.25
C TYR A 432 -6.49 10.18 -39.43
N ASN A 433 -7.54 9.47 -39.10
CA ASN A 433 -8.87 10.04 -38.97
C ASN A 433 -9.23 10.08 -37.47
N LEU A 434 -8.84 11.17 -36.80
CA LEU A 434 -9.10 11.37 -35.38
C LEU A 434 -10.25 12.37 -35.22
N GLN A 435 -11.18 12.04 -34.34
CA GLN A 435 -12.30 12.89 -33.97
C GLN A 435 -12.34 13.10 -32.46
N VAL A 436 -12.23 14.32 -32.01
CA VAL A 436 -12.42 14.70 -30.60
C VAL A 436 -13.91 14.73 -30.28
N LEU A 437 -14.30 14.02 -29.21
CA LEU A 437 -15.68 13.93 -28.78
C LEU A 437 -16.02 15.10 -27.83
N PRO A 438 -17.13 15.83 -28.07
CA PRO A 438 -17.62 16.82 -27.12
C PRO A 438 -18.29 16.10 -25.95
N ASN A 439 -17.53 15.80 -24.90
CA ASN A 439 -18.00 15.10 -23.70
C ASN A 439 -18.06 16.01 -22.46
N ASP A 440 -18.45 17.26 -22.66
CA ASP A 440 -18.52 18.33 -21.67
C ASP A 440 -19.94 18.61 -21.16
N ASN A 441 -20.92 17.79 -21.52
CA ASN A 441 -22.31 17.98 -21.20
C ASN A 441 -22.86 16.94 -20.21
N LYS A 442 -23.97 17.29 -19.55
CA LYS A 442 -24.64 16.41 -18.58
C LYS A 442 -25.05 15.04 -19.19
N GLN A 443 -25.41 15.00 -20.46
CA GLN A 443 -25.81 13.75 -21.11
C GLN A 443 -24.67 12.74 -21.14
N ALA A 444 -23.42 13.17 -21.40
CA ALA A 444 -22.25 12.30 -21.37
C ALA A 444 -22.05 11.70 -19.96
N VAL A 445 -22.23 12.52 -18.90
CA VAL A 445 -22.16 12.06 -17.50
C VAL A 445 -23.27 11.05 -17.21
N ASP A 446 -24.53 11.37 -17.53
CA ASP A 446 -25.69 10.52 -17.24
C ASP A 446 -25.62 9.17 -17.98
N VAL A 447 -25.03 9.13 -19.18
CA VAL A 447 -24.79 7.89 -19.90
C VAL A 447 -23.62 7.13 -19.30
N GLY A 448 -22.52 7.80 -18.99
CA GLY A 448 -21.33 7.18 -18.42
C GLY A 448 -21.59 6.49 -17.07
N LEU A 449 -22.37 7.12 -16.19
CA LEU A 449 -22.75 6.57 -14.88
C LEU A 449 -23.54 5.26 -14.92
N LYS A 450 -24.06 4.86 -16.10
CA LYS A 450 -24.70 3.56 -16.28
C LYS A 450 -23.68 2.40 -16.39
N TYR A 451 -22.44 2.71 -16.69
CA TYR A 451 -21.40 1.74 -17.00
C TYR A 451 -20.19 1.78 -16.05
N VAL A 452 -20.00 2.86 -15.32
CA VAL A 452 -18.90 3.06 -14.39
C VAL A 452 -19.41 3.46 -13.02
N ASN A 453 -18.68 3.06 -11.98
CA ASN A 453 -18.93 3.55 -10.63
C ASN A 453 -18.47 5.00 -10.49
N ASN A 454 -19.13 5.74 -9.62
CA ASN A 454 -18.86 7.15 -9.36
C ASN A 454 -17.74 7.36 -8.31
N ASP A 455 -16.96 6.32 -8.02
CA ASP A 455 -15.88 6.34 -7.03
C ASP A 455 -14.51 6.61 -7.67
#